data_c7e02c302a612df039b0e0ac031a058a
#
_entry.id   c7e02c302a612df039b0e0ac031a058a
#
_cell.length_a   1.000
_cell.length_b   1.000
_cell.length_c   1.000
_cell.angle_alpha   90.00
_cell.angle_beta   90.00
_cell.angle_gamma   90.00
#
_symmetry.space_group_name_H-M   'P 1'
#
loop_
_entity.id
_entity.type
_entity.pdbx_description
1 polymer ?
#
loop_
_entity_poly.entity_id
_entity_poly.type
_entity_poly.pdbx_seq_one_letter_code
_entity_poly.pdbx_strand_id
1 'polypeptide(L)'
;MNTIDPAVLSKSQQQILHVDPAELSDFQRQIFQLERDNTSELIHFERGTTPILLNAPHTVNFLKEDGSFKMREGYTKAIVKYLAKKTGAFLMIKENSDGIDPNKLEMENYKHQLLEVINKYQIQLVLDIHGAASHHDFAIEIGSLDGVSARIQTIESLKTALKDQGIAPVAENSPFKGGGITKTVHGNTNIEVLQLEINRNYRNLTHPEKLFYICKSLENFLKSFPQLNSI
;
A
#
# COMPACT_ATOMS: atom_id res chain seq x y z
N MET A 1 35.51 -7.32 5.69
CA MET A 1 34.44 -6.31 5.92
C MET A 1 34.74 -5.16 4.99
N ASN A 2 34.01 -5.08 3.87
CA ASN A 2 34.15 -3.94 2.96
C ASN A 2 33.31 -2.79 3.52
N THR A 3 33.96 -1.82 4.11
CA THR A 3 33.36 -0.53 4.46
C THR A 3 33.12 0.21 3.13
N ILE A 4 31.85 0.37 2.77
CA ILE A 4 31.46 1.22 1.63
C ILE A 4 31.82 2.66 2.03
N ASP A 5 32.62 3.33 1.18
CA ASP A 5 32.99 4.73 1.36
C ASP A 5 31.71 5.60 1.38
N PRO A 6 31.46 6.39 2.45
CA PRO A 6 30.28 7.26 2.53
C PRO A 6 30.16 8.27 1.38
N ALA A 7 31.28 8.60 0.70
CA ALA A 7 31.29 9.53 -0.42
C ALA A 7 30.66 8.97 -1.72
N VAL A 8 30.39 7.64 -1.79
CA VAL A 8 29.83 6.97 -2.97
C VAL A 8 28.30 6.84 -2.90
N LEU A 9 27.69 7.17 -1.76
CA LEU A 9 26.24 7.14 -1.62
C LEU A 9 25.58 8.26 -2.44
N SER A 10 24.54 7.93 -3.22
CA SER A 10 23.75 8.92 -3.95
C SER A 10 23.07 9.92 -2.99
N LYS A 11 22.74 11.14 -3.48
CA LYS A 11 22.05 12.16 -2.65
C LYS A 11 20.78 11.63 -1.97
N SER A 12 20.05 10.72 -2.62
CA SER A 12 18.87 10.06 -2.05
C SER A 12 19.23 9.10 -0.90
N GLN A 13 20.35 8.38 -1.00
CA GLN A 13 20.84 7.51 0.09
C GLN A 13 21.37 8.32 1.28
N GLN A 14 21.89 9.53 1.04
CA GLN A 14 22.27 10.47 2.10
C GLN A 14 21.05 11.08 2.82
N GLN A 15 19.91 11.29 2.12
CA GLN A 15 18.67 11.76 2.74
C GLN A 15 18.05 10.75 3.73
N ILE A 16 18.22 9.44 3.51
CA ILE A 16 17.74 8.38 4.43
C ILE A 16 18.42 8.48 5.81
N LEU A 17 19.60 9.09 5.90
CA LEU A 17 20.33 9.25 7.15
C LEU A 17 19.91 10.49 7.97
N HIS A 18 18.99 11.32 7.52
CA HIS A 18 18.68 12.62 8.12
C HIS A 18 17.21 12.96 8.30
N VAL A 19 16.34 11.96 8.60
CA VAL A 19 15.00 12.30 9.11
C VAL A 19 15.13 12.96 10.47
N ASP A 20 14.43 14.08 10.68
CA ASP A 20 14.39 14.73 11.99
C ASP A 20 13.89 13.74 13.06
N PRO A 21 14.64 13.52 14.16
CA PRO A 21 14.23 12.61 15.22
C PRO A 21 12.85 12.94 15.81
N ALA A 22 12.47 14.22 15.87
CA ALA A 22 11.17 14.62 16.37
C ALA A 22 10.05 14.24 15.37
N GLU A 23 10.27 14.47 14.07
CA GLU A 23 9.35 14.05 13.02
C GLU A 23 9.18 12.53 13.00
N LEU A 24 10.27 11.77 13.10
CA LEU A 24 10.24 10.31 13.17
C LEU A 24 9.49 9.81 14.40
N SER A 25 9.72 10.40 15.57
CA SER A 25 9.02 10.06 16.82
C SER A 25 7.52 10.34 16.73
N ASP A 26 7.12 11.46 16.13
CA ASP A 26 5.71 11.79 15.91
C ASP A 26 5.05 10.82 14.93
N PHE A 27 5.72 10.50 13.83
CA PHE A 27 5.28 9.49 12.87
C PHE A 27 5.07 8.13 13.54
N GLN A 28 6.03 7.65 14.35
CA GLN A 28 5.91 6.39 15.09
C GLN A 28 4.67 6.35 15.99
N ARG A 29 4.40 7.44 16.74
CA ARG A 29 3.19 7.54 17.57
C ARG A 29 1.92 7.45 16.75
N GLN A 30 1.85 8.18 15.63
CA GLN A 30 0.69 8.16 14.74
C GLN A 30 0.47 6.74 14.18
N ILE A 31 1.49 6.10 13.63
CA ILE A 31 1.39 4.74 13.07
C ILE A 31 0.95 3.74 14.15
N PHE A 32 1.51 3.82 15.35
CA PHE A 32 1.14 2.93 16.46
C PHE A 32 -0.34 3.10 16.85
N GLN A 33 -0.84 4.34 16.92
CA GLN A 33 -2.24 4.63 17.21
C GLN A 33 -3.16 4.12 16.11
N LEU A 34 -2.84 4.41 14.84
CA LEU A 34 -3.63 3.99 13.68
C LEU A 34 -3.71 2.46 13.53
N GLU A 35 -2.64 1.74 13.87
CA GLU A 35 -2.65 0.27 13.85
C GLU A 35 -3.60 -0.33 14.92
N ARG A 36 -3.81 0.36 16.02
CA ARG A 36 -4.65 -0.06 17.14
C ARG A 36 -6.07 0.49 17.12
N ASP A 37 -6.31 1.46 16.26
CA ASP A 37 -7.62 2.07 16.09
C ASP A 37 -8.54 1.12 15.34
N ASN A 38 -9.43 0.42 16.08
CA ASN A 38 -10.35 -0.57 15.58
C ASN A 38 -11.80 -0.09 15.68
N THR A 39 -12.62 -0.50 14.71
CA THR A 39 -14.08 -0.32 14.73
C THR A 39 -14.78 -1.67 14.91
N SER A 40 -16.07 -1.65 15.17
CA SER A 40 -16.91 -2.86 15.22
C SER A 40 -17.41 -3.32 13.85
N GLU A 41 -17.16 -2.53 12.79
CA GLU A 41 -17.58 -2.82 11.43
C GLU A 41 -16.80 -4.01 10.85
N LEU A 42 -17.43 -4.78 9.95
CA LEU A 42 -16.74 -5.82 9.19
C LEU A 42 -15.77 -5.22 8.17
N ILE A 43 -16.24 -4.19 7.49
CA ILE A 43 -15.51 -3.42 6.50
C ILE A 43 -15.60 -1.96 6.91
N HIS A 44 -14.45 -1.33 7.15
CA HIS A 44 -14.39 0.07 7.48
C HIS A 44 -14.11 0.90 6.22
N PHE A 45 -14.96 1.90 5.98
CA PHE A 45 -14.85 2.81 4.85
C PHE A 45 -14.83 4.26 5.34
N GLU A 46 -13.85 5.05 4.86
CA GLU A 46 -13.81 6.49 5.09
C GLU A 46 -13.87 7.24 3.75
N ARG A 47 -14.71 8.26 3.71
CA ARG A 47 -14.85 9.11 2.53
C ARG A 47 -13.65 10.06 2.42
N GLY A 48 -13.09 10.15 1.21
CA GLY A 48 -12.02 11.08 0.84
C GLY A 48 -12.51 12.26 0.00
N THR A 49 -11.56 13.04 -0.50
CA THR A 49 -11.76 14.22 -1.37
C THR A 49 -10.99 14.14 -2.69
N THR A 50 -10.08 13.16 -2.84
CA THR A 50 -9.34 12.91 -4.08
C THR A 50 -9.88 11.66 -4.77
N PRO A 51 -9.77 11.48 -6.10
CA PRO A 51 -10.31 10.31 -6.81
C PRO A 51 -9.43 9.06 -6.64
N ILE A 52 -8.90 8.84 -5.44
CA ILE A 52 -8.00 7.74 -5.10
C ILE A 52 -8.61 6.95 -3.95
N LEU A 53 -8.60 5.62 -4.06
CA LEU A 53 -8.99 4.71 -2.99
C LEU A 53 -7.79 3.89 -2.52
N LEU A 54 -7.48 4.02 -1.24
CA LEU A 54 -6.51 3.19 -0.54
C LEU A 54 -7.23 1.98 0.04
N ASN A 55 -6.77 0.80 -0.33
CA ASN A 55 -7.35 -0.47 0.08
C ASN A 55 -6.33 -1.31 0.86
N ALA A 56 -6.75 -1.95 1.95
CA ALA A 56 -5.97 -2.95 2.68
C ALA A 56 -6.87 -4.11 3.13
N PRO A 57 -6.93 -5.20 2.35
CA PRO A 57 -7.88 -6.28 2.61
C PRO A 57 -7.41 -7.26 3.70
N HIS A 58 -6.11 -7.33 4.00
CA HIS A 58 -5.52 -8.31 4.90
C HIS A 58 -5.12 -7.74 6.27
N THR A 59 -5.93 -6.87 6.83
CA THR A 59 -5.67 -6.25 8.14
C THR A 59 -6.05 -7.13 9.33
N VAL A 60 -6.73 -8.27 9.07
CA VAL A 60 -7.18 -9.26 10.07
C VAL A 60 -6.70 -10.67 9.72
N ASN A 61 -6.76 -11.58 10.69
CA ASN A 61 -6.46 -12.99 10.45
C ASN A 61 -7.64 -13.69 9.73
N PHE A 62 -7.32 -14.58 8.81
CA PHE A 62 -8.30 -15.41 8.11
C PHE A 62 -8.08 -16.88 8.42
N LEU A 63 -9.16 -17.64 8.51
CA LEU A 63 -9.11 -19.08 8.52
C LEU A 63 -9.10 -19.59 7.08
N LYS A 64 -8.07 -20.36 6.71
CA LYS A 64 -8.00 -20.99 5.39
C LYS A 64 -8.83 -22.28 5.36
N GLU A 65 -9.13 -22.78 4.17
CA GLU A 65 -9.91 -24.01 3.97
C GLU A 65 -9.25 -25.25 4.58
N ASP A 66 -7.92 -25.27 4.66
CA ASP A 66 -7.13 -26.33 5.28
C ASP A 66 -7.11 -26.25 6.83
N GLY A 67 -7.85 -25.31 7.43
CA GLY A 67 -7.89 -25.06 8.87
C GLY A 67 -6.70 -24.29 9.42
N SER A 68 -5.71 -23.90 8.59
CA SER A 68 -4.60 -23.03 9.01
C SER A 68 -5.02 -21.57 9.01
N PHE A 69 -4.30 -20.73 9.78
CA PHE A 69 -4.51 -19.29 9.78
C PHE A 69 -3.60 -18.60 8.75
N LYS A 70 -4.18 -17.72 7.93
CA LYS A 70 -3.42 -16.65 7.30
C LYS A 70 -3.34 -15.49 8.29
N MET A 71 -2.14 -15.21 8.75
CA MET A 71 -1.90 -14.09 9.67
C MET A 71 -2.12 -12.77 8.93
N ARG A 72 -2.66 -11.78 9.67
CA ARG A 72 -2.81 -10.42 9.19
C ARG A 72 -1.47 -9.84 8.72
N GLU A 73 -1.54 -8.98 7.76
CA GLU A 73 -0.40 -8.23 7.23
C GLU A 73 -0.22 -6.94 8.06
N GLY A 74 0.44 -7.06 9.22
CA GLY A 74 0.57 -5.99 10.19
C GLY A 74 1.09 -4.68 9.60
N TYR A 75 0.59 -3.56 10.10
CA TYR A 75 0.84 -2.18 9.68
C TYR A 75 0.28 -1.77 8.30
N THR A 76 -0.30 -2.67 7.49
CA THR A 76 -0.98 -2.26 6.24
C THR A 76 -2.15 -1.33 6.55
N LYS A 77 -2.92 -1.60 7.62
CA LYS A 77 -3.99 -0.72 8.12
C LYS A 77 -3.47 0.67 8.49
N ALA A 78 -2.41 0.73 9.27
CA ALA A 78 -1.83 2.00 9.71
C ALA A 78 -1.32 2.83 8.53
N ILE A 79 -0.67 2.18 7.54
CA ILE A 79 -0.18 2.82 6.32
C ILE A 79 -1.33 3.49 5.56
N VAL A 80 -2.41 2.75 5.25
CA VAL A 80 -3.51 3.31 4.46
C VAL A 80 -4.26 4.40 5.23
N LYS A 81 -4.48 4.25 6.54
CA LYS A 81 -5.09 5.29 7.39
C LYS A 81 -4.22 6.56 7.45
N TYR A 82 -2.90 6.41 7.58
CA TYR A 82 -1.96 7.53 7.58
C TYR A 82 -1.98 8.27 6.24
N LEU A 83 -1.87 7.52 5.13
CA LEU A 83 -1.88 8.09 3.79
C LEU A 83 -3.22 8.77 3.46
N ALA A 84 -4.35 8.19 3.82
CA ALA A 84 -5.68 8.80 3.63
C ALA A 84 -5.76 10.17 4.30
N LYS A 85 -5.30 10.30 5.55
CA LYS A 85 -5.22 11.58 6.28
C LYS A 85 -4.31 12.60 5.62
N LYS A 86 -3.19 12.16 4.99
CA LYS A 86 -2.20 13.06 4.36
C LYS A 86 -2.57 13.50 2.96
N THR A 87 -3.39 12.73 2.25
CA THR A 87 -3.67 12.92 0.81
C THR A 87 -5.13 13.22 0.49
N GLY A 88 -6.02 13.03 1.46
CA GLY A 88 -7.46 13.12 1.21
C GLY A 88 -8.02 11.94 0.40
N ALA A 89 -7.28 10.84 0.27
CA ALA A 89 -7.77 9.64 -0.41
C ALA A 89 -8.90 8.97 0.38
N PHE A 90 -9.79 8.29 -0.34
CA PHE A 90 -10.75 7.37 0.27
C PHE A 90 -10.02 6.17 0.87
N LEU A 91 -10.63 5.54 1.87
CA LEU A 91 -10.08 4.40 2.58
C LEU A 91 -11.09 3.25 2.64
N MET A 92 -10.63 2.03 2.37
CA MET A 92 -11.40 0.81 2.61
C MET A 92 -10.51 -0.29 3.16
N ILE A 93 -10.89 -0.85 4.32
CA ILE A 93 -10.11 -1.91 4.98
C ILE A 93 -11.04 -3.01 5.51
N LYS A 94 -10.53 -4.24 5.59
CA LYS A 94 -11.20 -5.34 6.29
C LYS A 94 -10.91 -5.18 7.79
N GLU A 95 -11.87 -4.70 8.57
CA GLU A 95 -11.65 -4.37 9.99
C GLU A 95 -11.88 -5.57 10.92
N ASN A 96 -12.82 -6.44 10.56
CA ASN A 96 -13.10 -7.68 11.29
C ASN A 96 -13.20 -8.89 10.35
N SER A 97 -12.89 -10.08 10.87
CA SER A 97 -12.91 -11.31 10.06
C SER A 97 -14.33 -11.90 10.00
N ASP A 98 -14.75 -12.25 8.80
CA ASP A 98 -15.90 -13.12 8.52
C ASP A 98 -15.45 -14.50 8.00
N GLY A 99 -14.15 -14.80 8.11
CA GLY A 99 -13.55 -16.03 7.61
C GLY A 99 -13.24 -16.02 6.12
N ILE A 100 -13.65 -14.99 5.36
CA ILE A 100 -13.46 -14.92 3.91
C ILE A 100 -12.23 -14.06 3.60
N ASP A 101 -11.33 -14.62 2.78
CA ASP A 101 -10.18 -13.86 2.25
C ASP A 101 -10.64 -12.99 1.07
N PRO A 102 -10.64 -11.64 1.21
CA PRO A 102 -11.10 -10.75 0.13
C PRO A 102 -10.25 -10.80 -1.13
N ASN A 103 -9.03 -11.32 -1.04
CA ASN A 103 -8.12 -11.41 -2.19
C ASN A 103 -8.24 -12.73 -2.99
N LYS A 104 -9.22 -13.60 -2.67
CA LYS A 104 -9.60 -14.73 -3.52
C LYS A 104 -10.21 -14.23 -4.84
N LEU A 105 -10.32 -15.13 -5.84
CA LEU A 105 -10.88 -14.76 -7.16
C LEU A 105 -12.41 -14.63 -7.15
N GLU A 106 -13.11 -15.37 -6.26
CA GLU A 106 -14.58 -15.32 -6.19
C GLU A 106 -15.04 -13.92 -5.79
N MET A 107 -16.19 -13.52 -6.35
CA MET A 107 -16.91 -12.33 -5.92
C MET A 107 -17.52 -12.56 -4.53
N GLU A 108 -17.25 -11.66 -3.61
CA GLU A 108 -17.74 -11.68 -2.24
C GLU A 108 -18.08 -10.24 -1.77
N ASN A 109 -18.64 -10.13 -0.58
CA ASN A 109 -19.18 -8.86 -0.08
C ASN A 109 -18.17 -7.69 -0.10
N TYR A 110 -16.91 -7.94 0.25
CA TYR A 110 -15.85 -6.90 0.23
C TYR A 110 -15.65 -6.33 -1.17
N LYS A 111 -15.57 -7.19 -2.19
CA LYS A 111 -15.39 -6.77 -3.58
C LYS A 111 -16.61 -6.07 -4.15
N HIS A 112 -17.82 -6.52 -3.79
CA HIS A 112 -19.06 -5.82 -4.17
C HIS A 112 -19.05 -4.39 -3.63
N GLN A 113 -18.77 -4.19 -2.34
CA GLN A 113 -18.68 -2.88 -1.73
C GLN A 113 -17.54 -2.04 -2.34
N LEU A 114 -16.40 -2.65 -2.65
CA LEU A 114 -15.29 -1.98 -3.32
C LEU A 114 -15.71 -1.39 -4.68
N LEU A 115 -16.38 -2.19 -5.52
CA LEU A 115 -16.87 -1.75 -6.82
C LEU A 115 -17.98 -0.68 -6.69
N GLU A 116 -18.86 -0.80 -5.70
CA GLU A 116 -19.87 0.24 -5.40
C GLU A 116 -19.20 1.58 -5.02
N VAL A 117 -18.18 1.56 -4.17
CA VAL A 117 -17.40 2.74 -3.79
C VAL A 117 -16.72 3.36 -5.00
N ILE A 118 -16.06 2.55 -5.83
CA ILE A 118 -15.39 3.00 -7.05
C ILE A 118 -16.37 3.75 -7.97
N ASN A 119 -17.52 3.13 -8.25
CA ASN A 119 -18.52 3.71 -9.14
C ASN A 119 -19.19 4.95 -8.53
N LYS A 120 -19.60 4.89 -7.27
CA LYS A 120 -20.32 5.96 -6.58
C LYS A 120 -19.49 7.24 -6.45
N TYR A 121 -18.19 7.11 -6.18
CA TYR A 121 -17.32 8.25 -5.92
C TYR A 121 -16.38 8.57 -7.08
N GLN A 122 -16.56 7.91 -8.23
CA GLN A 122 -15.77 8.16 -9.46
C GLN A 122 -14.27 8.04 -9.18
N ILE A 123 -13.88 6.98 -8.48
CA ILE A 123 -12.48 6.69 -8.20
C ILE A 123 -11.74 6.45 -9.52
N GLN A 124 -10.51 6.90 -9.63
CA GLN A 124 -9.66 6.77 -10.81
C GLN A 124 -8.44 5.88 -10.55
N LEU A 125 -8.03 5.73 -9.29
CA LEU A 125 -6.94 4.86 -8.89
C LEU A 125 -7.32 4.08 -7.62
N VAL A 126 -7.12 2.76 -7.64
CA VAL A 126 -7.06 1.94 -6.43
C VAL A 126 -5.61 1.57 -6.15
N LEU A 127 -5.15 1.86 -4.94
CA LEU A 127 -3.88 1.37 -4.43
C LEU A 127 -4.14 0.30 -3.37
N ASP A 128 -3.91 -0.96 -3.75
CA ASP A 128 -4.20 -2.15 -2.95
C ASP A 128 -2.96 -2.55 -2.15
N ILE A 129 -2.95 -2.24 -0.85
CA ILE A 129 -1.78 -2.36 0.03
C ILE A 129 -1.77 -3.72 0.72
N HIS A 130 -0.75 -4.49 0.43
CA HIS A 130 -0.45 -5.79 0.97
C HIS A 130 0.90 -5.84 1.68
N GLY A 131 1.15 -6.92 2.38
CA GLY A 131 2.38 -7.13 3.12
C GLY A 131 3.06 -8.45 2.82
N ALA A 132 4.19 -8.38 2.10
CA ALA A 132 5.05 -9.51 1.85
C ALA A 132 5.84 -9.95 3.10
N ALA A 133 6.24 -11.22 3.12
CA ALA A 133 7.12 -11.77 4.15
C ALA A 133 8.55 -11.21 4.04
N SER A 134 9.29 -11.27 5.15
CA SER A 134 10.65 -10.70 5.24
C SER A 134 11.71 -11.41 4.39
N HIS A 135 11.44 -12.63 3.90
CA HIS A 135 12.40 -13.41 3.11
C HIS A 135 12.46 -13.02 1.62
N HIS A 136 11.55 -12.14 1.16
CA HIS A 136 11.61 -11.63 -0.21
C HIS A 136 12.74 -10.61 -0.36
N ASP A 137 13.39 -10.60 -1.53
CA ASP A 137 14.57 -9.77 -1.82
C ASP A 137 14.25 -8.33 -2.24
N PHE A 138 12.98 -7.90 -2.12
CA PHE A 138 12.54 -6.55 -2.44
C PHE A 138 12.11 -5.77 -1.18
N ALA A 139 12.18 -4.44 -1.23
CA ALA A 139 11.59 -3.54 -0.25
C ALA A 139 10.07 -3.40 -0.47
N ILE A 140 9.70 -3.27 -1.72
CA ILE A 140 8.32 -3.19 -2.21
C ILE A 140 8.24 -3.82 -3.60
N GLU A 141 7.10 -4.47 -3.88
CA GLU A 141 6.78 -4.97 -5.21
C GLU A 141 5.50 -4.32 -5.72
N ILE A 142 5.48 -4.00 -7.01
CA ILE A 142 4.35 -3.41 -7.74
C ILE A 142 3.73 -4.49 -8.62
N GLY A 143 2.51 -4.92 -8.28
CA GLY A 143 1.70 -5.82 -9.10
C GLY A 143 0.75 -5.01 -9.99
N SER A 144 0.92 -5.11 -11.30
CA SER A 144 0.17 -4.38 -12.31
C SER A 144 -0.48 -5.29 -13.37
N LEU A 145 -0.64 -6.59 -13.08
CA LEU A 145 -1.08 -7.61 -14.02
C LEU A 145 -0.26 -7.59 -15.32
N ASP A 146 1.06 -7.61 -15.17
CA ASP A 146 2.03 -7.49 -16.27
C ASP A 146 1.86 -6.18 -17.09
N GLY A 147 1.50 -5.08 -16.41
CA GLY A 147 1.39 -3.75 -17.00
C GLY A 147 0.01 -3.39 -17.57
N VAL A 148 -1.00 -4.28 -17.45
CA VAL A 148 -2.32 -4.01 -18.06
C VAL A 148 -3.31 -3.33 -17.12
N SER A 149 -3.08 -3.35 -15.80
CA SER A 149 -4.02 -2.76 -14.82
C SER A 149 -3.76 -1.29 -14.50
N ALA A 150 -2.69 -0.71 -15.01
CA ALA A 150 -2.38 0.71 -14.87
C ALA A 150 -1.53 1.21 -16.05
N ARG A 151 -1.58 2.50 -16.31
CA ARG A 151 -0.74 3.12 -17.35
C ARG A 151 0.73 3.07 -16.96
N ILE A 152 1.61 2.95 -17.96
CA ILE A 152 3.05 2.93 -17.72
C ILE A 152 3.52 4.22 -17.00
N GLN A 153 2.94 5.37 -17.30
CA GLN A 153 3.26 6.64 -16.65
C GLN A 153 2.97 6.61 -15.15
N THR A 154 1.88 5.96 -14.74
CA THR A 154 1.50 5.79 -13.33
C THR A 154 2.49 4.87 -12.61
N ILE A 155 2.87 3.76 -13.24
CA ILE A 155 3.86 2.82 -12.69
C ILE A 155 5.23 3.52 -12.53
N GLU A 156 5.70 4.22 -13.55
CA GLU A 156 6.99 4.91 -13.51
C GLU A 156 7.01 6.10 -12.54
N SER A 157 5.88 6.81 -12.39
CA SER A 157 5.74 7.86 -11.36
C SER A 157 5.87 7.27 -9.95
N LEU A 158 5.25 6.13 -9.68
CA LEU A 158 5.38 5.43 -8.40
C LEU A 158 6.81 4.96 -8.15
N LYS A 159 7.46 4.34 -9.15
CA LYS A 159 8.87 3.92 -9.05
C LYS A 159 9.79 5.10 -8.78
N THR A 160 9.56 6.23 -9.44
CA THR A 160 10.32 7.46 -9.22
C THR A 160 10.15 7.95 -7.79
N ALA A 161 8.92 8.04 -7.29
CA ALA A 161 8.66 8.45 -5.91
C ALA A 161 9.33 7.53 -4.87
N LEU A 162 9.37 6.22 -5.11
CA LEU A 162 10.08 5.25 -4.27
C LEU A 162 11.60 5.48 -4.32
N LYS A 163 12.15 5.60 -5.52
CA LYS A 163 13.59 5.83 -5.76
C LYS A 163 14.06 7.12 -5.10
N ASP A 164 13.30 8.20 -5.20
CA ASP A 164 13.63 9.52 -4.63
C ASP A 164 13.76 9.50 -3.11
N GLN A 165 13.10 8.55 -2.45
CA GLN A 165 13.22 8.29 -1.02
C GLN A 165 14.18 7.13 -0.70
N GLY A 166 14.96 6.66 -1.66
CA GLY A 166 15.96 5.61 -1.49
C GLY A 166 15.37 4.22 -1.23
N ILE A 167 14.10 3.98 -1.57
CA ILE A 167 13.47 2.67 -1.43
C ILE A 167 13.94 1.75 -2.54
N ALA A 168 14.66 0.70 -2.14
CA ALA A 168 15.20 -0.31 -3.05
C ALA A 168 15.44 -1.64 -2.31
N PRO A 169 15.41 -2.78 -3.00
CA PRO A 169 14.98 -2.97 -4.39
C PRO A 169 13.46 -2.81 -4.57
N VAL A 170 13.04 -2.31 -5.72
CA VAL A 170 11.65 -2.30 -6.15
C VAL A 170 11.47 -3.40 -7.20
N ALA A 171 10.61 -4.39 -6.91
CA ALA A 171 10.25 -5.43 -7.85
C ALA A 171 8.96 -5.06 -8.60
N GLU A 172 8.73 -5.70 -9.74
CA GLU A 172 7.52 -5.53 -10.53
C GLU A 172 7.05 -6.87 -11.09
N ASN A 173 5.80 -7.22 -10.80
CA ASN A 173 5.12 -8.42 -11.30
C ASN A 173 5.87 -9.76 -11.06
N SER A 174 6.72 -9.86 -10.04
CA SER A 174 7.47 -11.08 -9.72
C SER A 174 7.93 -11.09 -8.25
N PRO A 175 7.33 -11.95 -7.38
CA PRO A 175 6.36 -13.01 -7.71
C PRO A 175 4.88 -12.55 -7.73
N PHE A 176 4.54 -11.33 -7.29
CA PHE A 176 3.17 -10.87 -7.10
C PHE A 176 2.71 -9.96 -8.26
N LYS A 177 1.91 -10.50 -9.17
CA LYS A 177 1.43 -9.75 -10.35
C LYS A 177 0.18 -8.90 -10.11
N GLY A 178 -0.49 -9.10 -8.99
CA GLY A 178 -1.82 -8.60 -8.68
C GLY A 178 -2.77 -9.75 -8.31
N GLY A 179 -3.46 -9.61 -7.17
CA GLY A 179 -4.35 -10.61 -6.59
C GLY A 179 -5.79 -10.51 -7.07
N GLY A 180 -6.70 -11.09 -6.28
CA GLY A 180 -8.14 -11.11 -6.56
C GLY A 180 -8.74 -9.71 -6.60
N ILE A 181 -8.32 -8.80 -5.72
CA ILE A 181 -8.77 -7.38 -5.73
C ILE A 181 -8.36 -6.71 -7.05
N THR A 182 -7.08 -6.76 -7.40
CA THR A 182 -6.57 -6.14 -8.64
C THR A 182 -7.29 -6.66 -9.87
N LYS A 183 -7.48 -7.99 -9.98
CA LYS A 183 -8.22 -8.62 -11.09
C LYS A 183 -9.68 -8.22 -11.11
N THR A 184 -10.33 -8.14 -9.95
CA THR A 184 -11.74 -7.73 -9.86
C THR A 184 -11.91 -6.29 -10.31
N VAL A 185 -11.09 -5.35 -9.82
CA VAL A 185 -11.17 -3.94 -10.21
C VAL A 185 -10.88 -3.78 -11.70
N HIS A 186 -9.79 -4.35 -12.20
CA HIS A 186 -9.42 -4.26 -13.63
C HIS A 186 -10.48 -4.88 -14.55
N GLY A 187 -11.06 -6.02 -14.17
CA GLY A 187 -12.06 -6.72 -14.99
C GLY A 187 -13.45 -6.10 -14.99
N ASN A 188 -13.79 -5.23 -14.04
CA ASN A 188 -15.12 -4.65 -13.88
C ASN A 188 -15.15 -3.12 -14.03
N THR A 189 -13.99 -2.48 -14.22
CA THR A 189 -13.88 -1.01 -14.31
C THR A 189 -12.84 -0.62 -15.35
N ASN A 190 -12.82 0.66 -15.73
CA ASN A 190 -11.80 1.25 -16.61
C ASN A 190 -10.80 2.12 -15.84
N ILE A 191 -10.67 1.92 -14.53
CA ILE A 191 -9.76 2.71 -13.70
C ILE A 191 -8.42 2.00 -13.53
N GLU A 192 -7.43 2.74 -13.04
CA GLU A 192 -6.13 2.18 -12.71
C GLU A 192 -6.16 1.46 -11.35
N VAL A 193 -5.50 0.31 -11.27
CA VAL A 193 -5.30 -0.41 -10.01
C VAL A 193 -3.89 -0.96 -9.93
N LEU A 194 -3.23 -0.73 -8.80
CA LEU A 194 -1.90 -1.26 -8.47
C LEU A 194 -1.96 -1.99 -7.13
N GLN A 195 -1.44 -3.21 -7.08
CA GLN A 195 -1.16 -3.91 -5.85
C GLN A 195 0.25 -3.56 -5.37
N LEU A 196 0.43 -3.28 -4.08
CA LEU A 196 1.74 -3.06 -3.48
C LEU A 196 1.99 -4.08 -2.39
N GLU A 197 3.03 -4.89 -2.57
CA GLU A 197 3.51 -5.84 -1.57
C GLU A 197 4.69 -5.22 -0.82
N ILE A 198 4.45 -4.72 0.39
CA ILE A 198 5.49 -4.10 1.20
C ILE A 198 6.15 -5.17 2.06
N ASN A 199 7.46 -5.35 1.93
CA ASN A 199 8.23 -6.31 2.72
C ASN A 199 8.09 -6.01 4.23
N ARG A 200 7.97 -7.05 5.04
CA ARG A 200 7.82 -6.95 6.50
C ARG A 200 8.91 -6.12 7.17
N ASN A 201 10.15 -6.15 6.64
CA ASN A 201 11.27 -5.39 7.16
C ASN A 201 11.15 -3.86 6.90
N TYR A 202 10.24 -3.45 6.01
CA TYR A 202 9.97 -2.06 5.65
C TYR A 202 8.63 -1.54 6.19
N ARG A 203 7.79 -2.39 6.78
CA ARG A 203 6.47 -2.02 7.31
C ARG A 203 6.30 -2.41 8.78
N ASN A 204 7.26 -2.06 9.62
CA ASN A 204 7.18 -2.29 11.06
C ASN A 204 7.88 -1.16 11.84
N LEU A 205 7.64 -1.08 13.15
CA LEU A 205 8.25 -0.08 14.03
C LEU A 205 9.61 -0.49 14.62
N THR A 206 10.17 -1.64 14.24
CA THR A 206 11.56 -2.00 14.57
C THR A 206 12.55 -1.16 13.75
N HIS A 207 12.14 -0.80 12.52
CA HIS A 207 12.88 0.08 11.61
C HIS A 207 11.95 1.20 11.13
N PRO A 208 11.57 2.14 12.02
CA PRO A 208 10.54 3.13 11.75
C PRO A 208 10.91 4.09 10.62
N GLU A 209 12.20 4.34 10.41
CA GLU A 209 12.73 5.14 9.31
C GLU A 209 12.39 4.54 7.95
N LYS A 210 12.45 3.20 7.80
CA LYS A 210 12.07 2.53 6.55
C LYS A 210 10.59 2.70 6.26
N LEU A 211 9.74 2.51 7.27
CA LEU A 211 8.30 2.71 7.14
C LEU A 211 7.96 4.18 6.85
N PHE A 212 8.67 5.12 7.49
CA PHE A 212 8.52 6.55 7.23
C PHE A 212 8.77 6.88 5.75
N TYR A 213 9.88 6.40 5.17
CA TYR A 213 10.20 6.66 3.78
C TYR A 213 9.27 5.95 2.79
N ILE A 214 8.77 4.75 3.10
CA ILE A 214 7.68 4.12 2.33
C ILE A 214 6.45 5.04 2.34
N CYS A 215 5.98 5.49 3.50
CA CYS A 215 4.83 6.37 3.58
C CYS A 215 5.06 7.71 2.86
N LYS A 216 6.26 8.28 2.96
CA LYS A 216 6.63 9.53 2.26
C LYS A 216 6.63 9.37 0.75
N SER A 217 7.18 8.26 0.24
CA SER A 217 7.15 7.93 -1.19
C SER A 217 5.72 7.84 -1.72
N LEU A 218 4.88 7.08 -1.00
CA LEU A 218 3.48 6.88 -1.39
C LEU A 218 2.68 8.18 -1.28
N GLU A 219 2.91 9.00 -0.25
CA GLU A 219 2.30 10.33 -0.12
C GLU A 219 2.63 11.23 -1.32
N ASN A 220 3.91 11.28 -1.72
CA ASN A 220 4.35 12.07 -2.86
C ASN A 220 3.71 11.59 -4.17
N PHE A 221 3.72 10.27 -4.41
CA PHE A 221 3.05 9.66 -5.56
C PHE A 221 1.55 10.00 -5.61
N LEU A 222 0.82 9.79 -4.51
CA LEU A 222 -0.62 10.02 -4.44
C LEU A 222 -0.99 11.50 -4.68
N LYS A 223 -0.18 12.44 -4.18
CA LYS A 223 -0.35 13.88 -4.43
C LYS A 223 -0.08 14.29 -5.88
N SER A 224 0.77 13.56 -6.59
CA SER A 224 1.08 13.82 -8.00
C SER A 224 0.08 13.20 -8.97
N PHE A 225 -0.67 12.16 -8.56
CA PHE A 225 -1.55 11.38 -9.43
C PHE A 225 -2.64 12.21 -10.15
N PRO A 226 -3.35 13.16 -9.52
CA PRO A 226 -4.35 13.99 -10.21
C PRO A 226 -3.76 14.80 -11.37
N GLN A 227 -2.49 15.19 -11.28
CA GLN A 227 -1.78 15.93 -12.33
C GLN A 227 -1.43 15.07 -13.54
N LEU A 228 -1.22 13.76 -13.35
CA LEU A 228 -0.97 12.79 -14.42
C LEU A 228 -2.20 12.56 -15.31
N ASN A 229 -3.40 12.84 -14.81
CA ASN A 229 -4.66 12.69 -15.54
C ASN A 229 -5.10 13.96 -16.28
N SER A 230 -4.34 15.06 -16.16
CA SER A 230 -4.65 16.37 -16.77
C SER A 230 -3.90 16.59 -18.10
N ILE A 231 -3.14 15.60 -18.56
CA ILE A 231 -2.39 15.59 -19.81
C ILE A 231 -3.07 14.63 -20.81
#